data_954c6c98dea92072dbf40fcda64bc0e0
#
_entry.id   954c6c98dea92072dbf40fcda64bc0e0
#
_cell.length_a   1.000
_cell.length_b   1.000
_cell.length_c   1.000
_cell.angle_alpha   90.00
_cell.angle_beta   90.00
_cell.angle_gamma   90.00
#
_symmetry.space_group_name_H-M   'P 1'
#
loop_
_entity.id
_entity.type
_entity.pdbx_description
1 polymer ?
#
loop_
_entity_poly.entity_id
_entity_poly.type
_entity_poly.pdbx_seq_one_letter_code
_entity_poly.pdbx_strand_id
1 'polypeptide(L)'
;MGKRKIVGILVGVILLFIGGVYWVGANDTTPPPVVIIHNTGYRRYIKGPVKFPHEKHVKEYKIACTECHHIYVNGKNVWKEGQPVKKCAECHSPIRKRGQKPIDLMHAYHKNCMGCHRKLAKEGKISMAEYKKLRRCNTCHQKKI
;
A
#
# COMPACT_ATOMS: atom_id res chain seq x y z
N MET A 1 -45.69 3.56 75.48
CA MET A 1 -45.02 2.61 74.56
C MET A 1 -45.22 3.15 73.14
N GLY A 2 -44.31 3.96 72.66
CA GLY A 2 -44.37 4.58 71.32
C GLY A 2 -43.54 3.84 70.28
N LYS A 3 -44.20 3.33 69.27
CA LYS A 3 -43.50 2.66 68.12
C LYS A 3 -42.99 3.74 67.16
N ARG A 4 -41.68 3.90 67.10
CA ARG A 4 -41.01 4.73 66.09
C ARG A 4 -40.99 3.98 64.76
N LYS A 5 -41.64 4.54 63.69
CA LYS A 5 -41.53 4.07 62.31
C LYS A 5 -40.30 4.70 61.71
N ILE A 6 -39.36 3.84 61.32
CA ILE A 6 -38.18 4.26 60.52
C ILE A 6 -38.61 4.28 59.07
N VAL A 7 -38.65 5.50 58.49
CA VAL A 7 -38.85 5.69 57.04
C VAL A 7 -37.50 5.56 56.40
N GLY A 8 -37.28 4.45 55.70
CA GLY A 8 -36.08 4.24 54.90
C GLY A 8 -36.16 5.03 53.59
N ILE A 9 -35.26 5.99 53.43
CA ILE A 9 -35.10 6.72 52.20
C ILE A 9 -34.19 5.87 51.31
N LEU A 10 -34.77 5.25 50.28
CA LEU A 10 -34.02 4.61 49.20
C LEU A 10 -33.44 5.67 48.27
N VAL A 11 -32.17 5.99 48.41
CA VAL A 11 -31.42 6.81 47.46
C VAL A 11 -31.07 5.92 46.25
N GLY A 12 -31.86 6.05 45.19
CA GLY A 12 -31.56 5.43 43.92
C GLY A 12 -30.38 6.12 43.25
N VAL A 13 -29.23 5.47 43.19
CA VAL A 13 -28.10 5.93 42.40
C VAL A 13 -28.37 5.59 40.92
N ILE A 14 -28.80 6.58 40.14
CA ILE A 14 -28.89 6.47 38.66
C ILE A 14 -27.49 6.60 38.11
N LEU A 15 -26.86 5.48 37.76
CA LEU A 15 -25.65 5.45 36.96
C LEU A 15 -26.00 5.77 35.49
N LEU A 16 -25.80 7.03 35.10
CA LEU A 16 -25.81 7.43 33.70
C LEU A 16 -24.56 6.85 33.01
N PHE A 17 -24.73 5.72 32.33
CA PHE A 17 -23.73 5.24 31.36
C PHE A 17 -23.73 6.20 30.16
N ILE A 18 -22.82 7.18 30.17
CA ILE A 18 -22.49 7.94 28.98
C ILE A 18 -21.73 6.97 28.03
N GLY A 19 -22.49 6.26 27.21
CA GLY A 19 -21.95 5.46 26.16
C GLY A 19 -21.28 6.36 25.12
N GLY A 20 -19.97 6.57 25.26
CA GLY A 20 -19.18 7.20 24.22
C GLY A 20 -19.21 6.32 22.98
N VAL A 21 -19.92 6.76 21.95
CA VAL A 21 -19.86 6.13 20.62
C VAL A 21 -18.48 6.45 20.05
N TYR A 22 -17.54 5.54 20.25
CA TYR A 22 -16.25 5.61 19.56
C TYR A 22 -16.52 5.32 18.08
N TRP A 23 -16.51 6.38 17.28
CA TRP A 23 -16.41 6.24 15.83
C TRP A 23 -15.05 5.63 15.52
N VAL A 24 -15.00 4.32 15.37
CA VAL A 24 -13.87 3.66 14.72
C VAL A 24 -13.98 4.02 13.24
N GLY A 25 -13.21 5.01 12.81
CA GLY A 25 -13.11 5.36 11.40
C GLY A 25 -12.72 4.08 10.65
N ALA A 26 -13.60 3.58 9.81
CA ALA A 26 -13.28 2.50 8.90
C ALA A 26 -12.16 3.01 8.00
N ASN A 27 -10.94 2.50 8.21
CA ASN A 27 -9.86 2.71 7.26
C ASN A 27 -10.34 2.10 5.95
N ASP A 28 -10.59 2.95 4.94
CA ASP A 28 -10.92 2.49 3.61
C ASP A 28 -9.73 1.68 3.09
N THR A 29 -9.86 0.36 3.13
CA THR A 29 -8.86 -0.59 2.64
C THR A 29 -9.02 -0.84 1.15
N THR A 30 -9.95 -0.13 0.49
CA THR A 30 -10.18 -0.28 -0.96
C THR A 30 -8.95 0.19 -1.72
N PRO A 31 -8.33 -0.67 -2.53
CA PRO A 31 -7.17 -0.28 -3.30
C PRO A 31 -7.50 0.85 -4.26
N PRO A 32 -6.68 1.92 -4.33
CA PRO A 32 -6.95 3.06 -5.22
C PRO A 32 -6.95 2.61 -6.69
N PRO A 33 -7.84 3.15 -7.53
CA PRO A 33 -7.91 2.75 -8.94
C PRO A 33 -6.65 3.12 -9.71
N VAL A 34 -6.05 4.24 -9.37
CA VAL A 34 -4.82 4.77 -9.98
C VAL A 34 -3.88 5.28 -8.90
N VAL A 35 -2.61 4.93 -9.01
CA VAL A 35 -1.54 5.45 -8.15
C VAL A 35 -0.61 6.33 -8.97
N ILE A 36 -0.40 7.57 -8.56
CA ILE A 36 0.62 8.44 -9.14
C ILE A 36 1.94 8.20 -8.41
N ILE A 37 2.88 7.57 -9.08
CA ILE A 37 4.21 7.31 -8.53
C ILE A 37 5.10 8.50 -8.86
N HIS A 38 5.29 9.37 -7.87
CA HIS A 38 6.18 10.51 -7.94
C HIS A 38 6.87 10.66 -6.58
N ASN A 39 8.08 10.14 -6.46
CA ASN A 39 8.83 10.18 -5.21
C ASN A 39 9.81 11.35 -5.22
N THR A 40 9.98 11.97 -4.06
CA THR A 40 10.97 13.02 -3.80
C THR A 40 12.33 12.44 -3.39
N GLY A 41 13.34 13.28 -3.29
CA GLY A 41 14.67 12.90 -2.76
C GLY A 41 15.67 12.39 -3.80
N TYR A 42 15.32 12.29 -5.08
CA TYR A 42 16.30 12.04 -6.14
C TYR A 42 17.17 13.28 -6.39
N ARG A 43 18.45 13.08 -6.63
CA ARG A 43 19.37 14.18 -7.02
C ARG A 43 18.98 14.82 -8.35
N ARG A 44 18.39 14.05 -9.25
CA ARG A 44 17.98 14.48 -10.59
C ARG A 44 16.76 13.69 -11.06
N TYR A 45 15.76 14.41 -11.53
CA TYR A 45 14.58 13.83 -12.19
C TYR A 45 14.80 13.79 -13.69
N ILE A 46 14.97 12.59 -14.23
CA ILE A 46 15.20 12.37 -15.67
C ILE A 46 13.88 12.14 -16.40
N LYS A 47 12.91 11.51 -15.71
CA LYS A 47 11.59 11.17 -16.24
C LYS A 47 10.48 11.75 -15.36
N GLY A 48 9.32 11.98 -15.95
CA GLY A 48 8.14 12.40 -15.21
C GLY A 48 7.51 11.28 -14.37
N PRO A 49 6.42 11.58 -13.65
CA PRO A 49 5.73 10.62 -12.79
C PRO A 49 5.17 9.45 -13.60
N VAL A 50 4.86 8.35 -12.91
CA VAL A 50 4.18 7.19 -13.51
C VAL A 50 2.73 7.19 -13.05
N LYS A 51 1.78 7.14 -14.00
CA LYS A 51 0.37 6.90 -13.72
C LYS A 51 0.12 5.40 -13.75
N PHE A 52 0.17 4.75 -12.58
CA PHE A 52 0.02 3.32 -12.44
C PHE A 52 -1.45 2.92 -12.30
N PRO A 53 -2.02 2.16 -13.25
CA PRO A 53 -3.41 1.72 -13.21
C PRO A 53 -3.55 0.53 -12.25
N HIS A 54 -3.57 0.80 -10.93
CA HIS A 54 -3.53 -0.20 -9.87
C HIS A 54 -4.73 -1.16 -9.95
N GLU A 55 -5.93 -0.61 -10.05
CA GLU A 55 -7.16 -1.41 -10.14
C GLU A 55 -7.14 -2.39 -11.31
N LYS A 56 -6.60 -1.97 -12.46
CA LYS A 56 -6.46 -2.83 -13.63
C LYS A 56 -5.59 -4.05 -13.35
N HIS A 57 -4.48 -3.88 -12.64
CA HIS A 57 -3.60 -5.00 -12.26
C HIS A 57 -4.30 -5.97 -11.30
N VAL A 58 -5.07 -5.43 -10.34
CA VAL A 58 -5.73 -6.25 -9.32
C VAL A 58 -7.01 -6.90 -9.86
N LYS A 59 -7.92 -6.10 -10.46
CA LYS A 59 -9.26 -6.59 -10.83
C LYS A 59 -9.30 -7.27 -12.20
N GLU A 60 -8.63 -6.70 -13.20
CA GLU A 60 -8.66 -7.28 -14.56
C GLU A 60 -7.62 -8.38 -14.72
N TYR A 61 -6.38 -8.13 -14.33
CA TYR A 61 -5.28 -9.09 -14.52
C TYR A 61 -5.14 -10.09 -13.36
N LYS A 62 -5.92 -9.91 -12.27
CA LYS A 62 -5.93 -10.81 -11.10
C LYS A 62 -4.55 -11.03 -10.50
N ILE A 63 -3.70 -10.01 -10.51
CA ILE A 63 -2.36 -10.07 -9.89
C ILE A 63 -2.53 -10.03 -8.38
N ALA A 64 -1.95 -11.00 -7.68
CA ALA A 64 -1.99 -11.05 -6.22
C ALA A 64 -1.27 -9.84 -5.61
N CYS A 65 -1.82 -9.29 -4.54
CA CYS A 65 -1.26 -8.11 -3.86
C CYS A 65 0.20 -8.34 -3.43
N THR A 66 0.54 -9.57 -3.03
CA THR A 66 1.88 -9.98 -2.60
C THR A 66 2.94 -10.03 -3.71
N GLU A 67 2.53 -9.98 -4.98
CA GLU A 67 3.48 -9.87 -6.10
C GLU A 67 4.18 -8.50 -6.11
N CYS A 68 3.50 -7.47 -5.58
CA CYS A 68 4.03 -6.11 -5.51
C CYS A 68 4.33 -5.67 -4.08
N HIS A 69 3.43 -5.96 -3.13
CA HIS A 69 3.58 -5.55 -1.74
C HIS A 69 4.33 -6.59 -0.92
N HIS A 70 5.33 -6.14 -0.17
CA HIS A 70 6.17 -7.03 0.62
C HIS A 70 6.73 -6.35 1.85
N ILE A 71 6.94 -7.18 2.87
CA ILE A 71 7.79 -6.91 4.04
C ILE A 71 8.62 -8.17 4.22
N TYR A 72 9.93 -8.08 3.99
CA TYR A 72 10.81 -9.23 4.12
C TYR A 72 11.37 -9.34 5.53
N VAL A 73 11.16 -10.51 6.14
CA VAL A 73 11.82 -10.93 7.39
C VAL A 73 12.52 -12.26 7.10
N ASN A 74 13.82 -12.32 7.33
CA ASN A 74 14.65 -13.51 7.07
C ASN A 74 14.46 -14.09 5.65
N GLY A 75 14.34 -13.19 4.65
CA GLY A 75 14.20 -13.56 3.24
C GLY A 75 12.78 -14.00 2.82
N LYS A 76 11.82 -14.07 3.73
CA LYS A 76 10.42 -14.41 3.44
C LYS A 76 9.56 -13.14 3.43
N ASN A 77 8.66 -13.03 2.44
CA ASN A 77 7.64 -11.99 2.47
C ASN A 77 6.60 -12.34 3.53
N VAL A 78 6.48 -11.51 4.57
CA VAL A 78 5.53 -11.70 5.68
C VAL A 78 4.32 -10.78 5.58
N TRP A 79 4.29 -9.84 4.61
CA TRP A 79 3.14 -8.98 4.39
C TRP A 79 1.95 -9.81 3.85
N LYS A 80 0.75 -9.50 4.35
CA LYS A 80 -0.50 -10.16 3.96
C LYS A 80 -1.50 -9.11 3.49
N GLU A 81 -2.37 -9.51 2.58
CA GLU A 81 -3.50 -8.69 2.15
C GLU A 81 -4.36 -8.26 3.34
N GLY A 82 -4.88 -7.02 3.28
CA GLY A 82 -5.59 -6.39 4.40
C GLY A 82 -4.71 -5.67 5.41
N GLN A 83 -3.39 -5.90 5.39
CA GLN A 83 -2.46 -5.13 6.23
C GLN A 83 -2.14 -3.76 5.61
N PRO A 84 -1.75 -2.75 6.44
CA PRO A 84 -1.31 -1.46 5.93
C PRO A 84 -0.17 -1.59 4.91
N VAL A 85 -0.30 -0.89 3.79
CA VAL A 85 0.69 -0.87 2.72
C VAL A 85 1.73 0.22 3.00
N LYS A 86 3.00 -0.18 3.11
CA LYS A 86 4.12 0.76 3.16
C LYS A 86 4.49 1.24 1.76
N LYS A 87 4.80 2.53 1.64
CA LYS A 87 5.32 3.09 0.38
C LYS A 87 6.72 2.53 0.12
N CYS A 88 7.06 2.27 -1.14
CA CYS A 88 8.38 1.74 -1.50
C CYS A 88 9.52 2.59 -0.95
N ALA A 89 9.35 3.92 -0.91
CA ALA A 89 10.35 4.87 -0.42
C ALA A 89 10.63 4.79 1.09
N GLU A 90 9.78 4.13 1.88
CA GLU A 90 10.01 3.95 3.32
C GLU A 90 11.18 2.98 3.60
N CYS A 91 11.44 2.06 2.66
CA CYS A 91 12.52 1.09 2.79
C CYS A 91 13.60 1.24 1.70
N HIS A 92 13.23 1.71 0.50
CA HIS A 92 14.13 1.87 -0.63
C HIS A 92 14.59 3.33 -0.77
N SER A 93 15.87 3.60 -0.52
CA SER A 93 16.43 4.95 -0.64
C SER A 93 16.38 5.48 -2.08
N PRO A 94 15.97 6.74 -2.32
CA PRO A 94 16.07 7.36 -3.64
C PRO A 94 17.52 7.61 -4.09
N ILE A 95 18.48 7.59 -3.15
CA ILE A 95 19.90 7.78 -3.41
C ILE A 95 20.58 6.42 -3.44
N ARG A 96 21.13 6.08 -4.61
CA ARG A 96 21.88 4.82 -4.80
C ARG A 96 23.23 4.89 -4.09
N LYS A 97 23.51 3.85 -3.28
CA LYS A 97 24.84 3.59 -2.69
C LYS A 97 25.31 2.21 -3.16
N ARG A 98 26.64 2.08 -3.36
CA ARG A 98 27.24 0.79 -3.75
C ARG A 98 26.98 -0.26 -2.66
N GLY A 99 26.52 -1.43 -3.03
CA GLY A 99 26.30 -2.56 -2.10
C GLY A 99 25.11 -2.39 -1.14
N GLN A 100 24.29 -1.32 -1.25
CA GLN A 100 23.18 -1.14 -0.35
C GLN A 100 22.14 -2.26 -0.45
N LYS A 101 21.59 -2.62 0.71
CA LYS A 101 20.42 -3.50 0.83
C LYS A 101 19.40 -2.83 1.78
N PRO A 102 18.11 -2.78 1.41
CA PRO A 102 17.55 -3.14 0.11
C PRO A 102 18.07 -2.25 -1.03
N ILE A 103 17.88 -2.70 -2.28
CA ILE A 103 18.26 -1.93 -3.48
C ILE A 103 17.60 -0.55 -3.49
N ASP A 104 18.17 0.42 -4.21
CA ASP A 104 17.61 1.77 -4.30
C ASP A 104 16.21 1.78 -4.96
N LEU A 105 15.48 2.86 -4.69
CA LEU A 105 14.07 3.01 -5.05
C LEU A 105 13.80 2.91 -6.55
N MET A 106 14.67 3.49 -7.39
CA MET A 106 14.52 3.41 -8.85
C MET A 106 14.64 1.95 -9.33
N HIS A 107 15.64 1.23 -8.87
CA HIS A 107 15.82 -0.17 -9.23
C HIS A 107 14.73 -1.07 -8.63
N ALA A 108 14.21 -0.75 -7.44
CA ALA A 108 13.12 -1.49 -6.84
C ALA A 108 11.86 -1.43 -7.73
N TYR A 109 11.45 -0.25 -8.17
CA TYR A 109 10.31 -0.11 -9.10
C TYR A 109 10.57 -0.82 -10.44
N HIS A 110 11.70 -0.56 -11.07
CA HIS A 110 11.99 -1.16 -12.38
C HIS A 110 12.09 -2.69 -12.30
N LYS A 111 12.71 -3.23 -11.25
CA LYS A 111 12.77 -4.68 -11.03
C LYS A 111 11.39 -5.28 -10.84
N ASN A 112 10.54 -4.63 -10.07
CA ASN A 112 9.19 -5.11 -9.80
C ASN A 112 8.32 -5.08 -11.07
N CYS A 113 8.16 -3.92 -11.70
CA CYS A 113 7.30 -3.76 -12.87
C CYS A 113 7.85 -4.47 -14.11
N MET A 114 9.06 -4.13 -14.54
CA MET A 114 9.65 -4.69 -15.77
C MET A 114 10.06 -6.16 -15.60
N GLY A 115 10.41 -6.59 -14.39
CA GLY A 115 10.72 -7.98 -14.08
C GLY A 115 9.51 -8.88 -14.26
N CYS A 116 8.35 -8.46 -13.74
CA CYS A 116 7.07 -9.15 -13.90
C CYS A 116 6.66 -9.20 -15.38
N HIS A 117 6.65 -8.07 -16.10
CA HIS A 117 6.32 -8.04 -17.53
C HIS A 117 7.24 -8.94 -18.37
N ARG A 118 8.52 -9.01 -18.02
CA ARG A 118 9.45 -9.94 -18.67
C ARG A 118 9.11 -11.41 -18.41
N LYS A 119 8.74 -11.73 -17.18
CA LYS A 119 8.29 -13.08 -16.79
C LYS A 119 7.05 -13.47 -17.59
N LEU A 120 6.04 -12.60 -17.63
CA LEU A 120 4.80 -12.83 -18.39
C LEU A 120 5.04 -13.05 -19.87
N ALA A 121 5.98 -12.30 -20.49
CA ALA A 121 6.36 -12.49 -21.88
C ALA A 121 7.06 -13.84 -22.11
N LYS A 122 7.94 -14.25 -21.20
CA LYS A 122 8.59 -15.58 -21.28
C LYS A 122 7.60 -16.73 -21.13
N GLU A 123 6.56 -16.54 -20.33
CA GLU A 123 5.48 -17.50 -20.11
C GLU A 123 4.41 -17.46 -21.22
N GLY A 124 4.57 -16.61 -22.25
CA GLY A 124 3.59 -16.44 -23.33
C GLY A 124 2.27 -15.80 -22.93
N LYS A 125 2.18 -15.25 -21.70
CA LYS A 125 0.98 -14.58 -21.18
C LYS A 125 0.74 -13.18 -21.78
N ILE A 126 1.79 -12.55 -22.28
CA ILE A 126 1.74 -11.35 -23.11
C ILE A 126 2.60 -11.55 -24.35
N SER A 127 2.23 -10.90 -25.46
CA SER A 127 3.00 -10.99 -26.70
C SER A 127 4.35 -10.29 -26.60
N MET A 128 5.33 -10.73 -27.40
CA MET A 128 6.63 -10.04 -27.48
C MET A 128 6.51 -8.59 -28.00
N ALA A 129 5.50 -8.30 -28.82
CA ALA A 129 5.24 -6.94 -29.31
C ALA A 129 4.76 -6.04 -28.15
N GLU A 130 3.86 -6.55 -27.33
CA GLU A 130 3.39 -5.86 -26.10
C GLU A 130 4.54 -5.66 -25.10
N TYR A 131 5.33 -6.70 -24.85
CA TYR A 131 6.50 -6.58 -23.97
C TYR A 131 7.50 -5.52 -24.47
N LYS A 132 7.78 -5.46 -25.79
CA LYS A 132 8.62 -4.41 -26.36
C LYS A 132 8.05 -3.01 -26.12
N LYS A 133 6.70 -2.86 -26.19
CA LYS A 133 6.01 -1.60 -25.87
C LYS A 133 6.19 -1.25 -24.40
N LEU A 134 5.97 -2.19 -23.48
CA LEU A 134 6.11 -2.02 -22.03
C LEU A 134 7.54 -1.67 -21.58
N ARG A 135 8.56 -1.95 -22.40
CA ARG A 135 9.95 -1.55 -22.11
C ARG A 135 10.28 -0.10 -22.46
N ARG A 136 9.41 0.61 -23.15
CA ARG A 136 9.66 2.01 -23.51
C ARG A 136 9.37 2.93 -22.31
N CYS A 137 10.29 3.83 -22.00
CA CYS A 137 10.14 4.73 -20.86
C CYS A 137 8.79 5.48 -20.87
N ASN A 138 8.39 5.96 -22.03
CA ASN A 138 7.18 6.78 -22.19
C ASN A 138 5.86 5.96 -22.11
N THR A 139 5.92 4.64 -22.02
CA THR A 139 4.74 3.80 -21.77
C THR A 139 4.28 3.94 -20.32
N CYS A 140 5.22 4.11 -19.39
CA CYS A 140 4.95 4.27 -17.98
C CYS A 140 5.09 5.72 -17.51
N HIS A 141 6.18 6.38 -17.92
CA HIS A 141 6.47 7.73 -17.49
C HIS A 141 5.74 8.77 -18.31
N GLN A 142 5.08 9.69 -17.64
CA GLN A 142 4.49 10.89 -18.25
C GLN A 142 5.58 11.86 -18.71
N LYS A 143 5.20 12.88 -19.51
CA LYS A 143 6.12 13.96 -19.82
C LYS A 143 6.59 14.63 -18.54
N LYS A 144 7.84 15.05 -18.52
CA LYS A 144 8.37 15.87 -17.44
C LYS A 144 7.66 17.23 -17.48
N ILE A 145 7.05 17.60 -16.38
CA ILE A 145 6.47 18.94 -16.14
C ILE A 145 7.60 19.88 -15.75
#